data_0a693a3e7fdf28892dfa138980235654
#
_entry.id   0a693a3e7fdf28892dfa138980235654
#
_cell.length_a   1.000
_cell.length_b   1.000
_cell.length_c   1.000
_cell.angle_alpha   90.00
_cell.angle_beta   90.00
_cell.angle_gamma   90.00
#
_symmetry.space_group_name_H-M   'P 1'
#
loop_
_entity.id
_entity.type
_entity.pdbx_description
1 polymer ?
#
loop_
_entity_poly.entity_id
_entity_poly.type
_entity_poly.pdbx_seq_one_letter_code
_entity_poly.pdbx_strand_id
1 'polypeptide(L)'
;MTHFKWWQTAVFYQIYPRSFADGNGDGIGDLTGIMARLDYLKDLGVDALWLSPHYPSPQFDCGYDVADYTGVAPEYGTLDDFKRFLDGAHQRGLRVILDLVLNHTSDQHPWFVASRSSRDNPKRDWYIWRDGKPRGGPPNNWVSTFGGSAWEYDPAIGQYYYHYFFKQQPDLNWRNPAVQAAMFNAVRFWLDMGVDGFRLDAIGTLFEHPALPDSPAAPTPRDLFQAWHSGVTATEPAEVIEARLKAMFQYQVDQPGVHGVLRALRALVDEYDDRALVGETDDIAYHGNGNDELHLVFNFPLMRTRRLTPAWARANQAARLAALNAVTPFGAWPGNTLGNHDVPRVYSHFGDGDASRDDALARLSLALTLTLRGTPFLYNGEEIGMTDFMLADLRQFRDNLGVWACQAMIEFLHFAPEEALKQAAQRGRDKCRTPMQWADAPNAGFSPAGVETWLPVNPNYAQGVNVAGQLAQPASLLNFYRRLLRARRNSPALITGDYVPLHEDAPDYLAFLRRNAAQTCLVVLNFFERAHTVKFDLPTRAARLLFSSHERGADDLSRLSFAPFEIYIAELT
;
A
#
# COMPACT_ATOMS: atom_id res chain seq x y z
N MET A 1 6.98 31.82 5.02
CA MET A 1 7.18 30.47 5.57
C MET A 1 6.32 29.51 4.77
N THR A 2 6.87 28.49 4.18
CA THR A 2 6.09 27.46 3.47
C THR A 2 5.27 26.71 4.50
N HIS A 3 3.95 26.86 4.48
CA HIS A 3 3.06 26.10 5.35
C HIS A 3 2.90 24.70 4.76
N PHE A 4 3.53 23.70 5.39
CA PHE A 4 3.31 22.30 5.06
C PHE A 4 1.90 21.88 5.43
N LYS A 5 1.31 21.08 4.59
CA LYS A 5 -0.01 20.49 4.83
C LYS A 5 0.12 19.25 5.72
N TRP A 6 -0.96 18.87 6.40
CA TRP A 6 -0.94 17.76 7.35
C TRP A 6 -0.48 16.43 6.72
N TRP A 7 -0.87 16.14 5.48
CA TRP A 7 -0.46 14.91 4.80
C TRP A 7 1.03 14.86 4.45
N GLN A 8 1.73 15.98 4.40
CA GLN A 8 3.18 16.04 4.20
C GLN A 8 3.94 15.75 5.49
N THR A 9 3.32 16.00 6.64
CA THR A 9 3.96 15.89 7.97
C THR A 9 3.55 14.64 8.74
N ALA A 10 2.39 14.06 8.41
CA ALA A 10 1.82 12.90 9.07
C ALA A 10 2.64 11.62 8.85
N VAL A 11 2.45 10.67 9.75
CA VAL A 11 2.75 9.26 9.56
C VAL A 11 1.43 8.52 9.40
N PHE A 12 1.23 7.88 8.25
CA PHE A 12 0.05 7.08 7.99
C PHE A 12 0.23 5.65 8.48
N TYR A 13 -0.86 5.06 8.98
CA TYR A 13 -0.94 3.67 9.36
C TYR A 13 -2.11 3.03 8.63
N GLN A 14 -1.81 2.07 7.76
CA GLN A 14 -2.82 1.30 7.05
C GLN A 14 -3.43 0.26 7.97
N ILE A 15 -4.74 0.28 8.07
CA ILE A 15 -5.56 -0.73 8.74
C ILE A 15 -6.25 -1.58 7.68
N TYR A 16 -5.99 -2.89 7.71
CA TYR A 16 -6.78 -3.86 6.97
C TYR A 16 -7.92 -4.35 7.90
N PRO A 17 -9.17 -3.87 7.70
CA PRO A 17 -10.24 -4.00 8.71
C PRO A 17 -10.44 -5.44 9.19
N ARG A 18 -10.59 -6.37 8.24
CA ARG A 18 -10.84 -7.81 8.52
C ARG A 18 -9.81 -8.46 9.43
N SER A 19 -8.59 -7.91 9.47
CA SER A 19 -7.45 -8.49 10.19
C SER A 19 -6.97 -7.65 11.35
N PHE A 20 -7.62 -6.55 11.69
CA PHE A 20 -7.09 -5.68 12.72
C PHE A 20 -7.53 -6.08 14.14
N ALA A 21 -8.83 -6.09 14.42
CA ALA A 21 -9.37 -6.54 15.70
C ALA A 21 -10.86 -6.91 15.54
N ASP A 22 -11.27 -8.04 16.09
CA ASP A 22 -12.65 -8.51 16.11
C ASP A 22 -13.32 -8.01 17.39
N GLY A 23 -14.26 -7.10 17.24
CA GLY A 23 -14.99 -6.49 18.36
C GLY A 23 -16.33 -7.15 18.66
N ASN A 24 -16.92 -7.85 17.70
CA ASN A 24 -18.22 -8.52 17.84
C ASN A 24 -18.10 -10.03 18.11
N GLY A 25 -16.94 -10.64 17.91
CA GLY A 25 -16.64 -12.03 18.21
C GLY A 25 -17.04 -13.02 17.11
N ASP A 26 -17.08 -12.59 15.85
CA ASP A 26 -17.46 -13.44 14.71
C ASP A 26 -16.27 -14.00 13.92
N GLY A 27 -15.04 -13.64 14.29
CA GLY A 27 -13.81 -14.09 13.63
C GLY A 27 -13.32 -13.12 12.53
N ILE A 28 -14.02 -12.02 12.33
CA ILE A 28 -13.68 -10.97 11.36
C ILE A 28 -13.42 -9.66 12.11
N GLY A 29 -12.35 -8.96 11.79
CA GLY A 29 -12.10 -7.63 12.36
C GLY A 29 -13.16 -6.62 11.90
N ASP A 30 -13.51 -5.69 12.78
CA ASP A 30 -14.62 -4.74 12.59
C ASP A 30 -14.32 -3.34 13.14
N LEU A 31 -15.24 -2.39 12.91
CA LEU A 31 -15.09 -1.00 13.37
C LEU A 31 -15.09 -0.90 14.90
N THR A 32 -15.81 -1.78 15.62
CA THR A 32 -15.82 -1.82 17.09
C THR A 32 -14.46 -2.24 17.62
N GLY A 33 -13.86 -3.27 17.01
CA GLY A 33 -12.49 -3.70 17.31
C GLY A 33 -11.46 -2.61 17.02
N ILE A 34 -11.59 -1.89 15.88
CA ILE A 34 -10.71 -0.77 15.56
C ILE A 34 -10.86 0.35 16.60
N MET A 35 -12.09 0.72 16.98
CA MET A 35 -12.34 1.74 18.00
C MET A 35 -11.68 1.39 19.33
N ALA A 36 -11.72 0.13 19.74
CA ALA A 36 -11.08 -0.34 20.97
C ALA A 36 -9.53 -0.22 20.95
N ARG A 37 -8.94 -0.01 19.79
CA ARG A 37 -7.48 0.11 19.59
C ARG A 37 -7.01 1.52 19.20
N LEU A 38 -7.88 2.52 19.18
CA LEU A 38 -7.49 3.89 18.82
C LEU A 38 -6.46 4.49 19.78
N ASP A 39 -6.53 4.19 21.07
CA ASP A 39 -5.54 4.66 22.04
C ASP A 39 -4.16 4.01 21.78
N TYR A 40 -4.12 2.73 21.43
CA TYR A 40 -2.88 2.07 21.00
C TYR A 40 -2.25 2.76 19.79
N LEU A 41 -3.04 3.09 18.78
CA LEU A 41 -2.55 3.78 17.57
C LEU A 41 -2.03 5.18 17.90
N LYS A 42 -2.72 5.91 18.77
CA LYS A 42 -2.26 7.21 19.27
C LYS A 42 -0.94 7.10 20.04
N ASP A 43 -0.82 6.10 20.91
CA ASP A 43 0.39 5.85 21.70
C ASP A 43 1.55 5.33 20.86
N LEU A 44 1.27 4.57 19.80
CA LEU A 44 2.28 4.17 18.81
C LEU A 44 2.95 5.39 18.20
N GLY A 45 2.19 6.44 17.94
CA GLY A 45 2.71 7.70 17.46
C GLY A 45 2.41 7.97 15.99
N VAL A 46 1.40 7.34 15.41
CA VAL A 46 0.89 7.65 14.07
C VAL A 46 -0.06 8.85 14.10
N ASP A 47 -0.30 9.48 12.96
CA ASP A 47 -1.06 10.71 12.83
C ASP A 47 -2.30 10.55 11.95
N ALA A 48 -2.31 9.57 11.07
CA ALA A 48 -3.40 9.31 10.15
C ALA A 48 -3.61 7.80 9.94
N LEU A 49 -4.86 7.41 9.77
CA LEU A 49 -5.28 6.05 9.47
C LEU A 49 -5.72 5.96 8.02
N TRP A 50 -5.20 4.98 7.30
CA TRP A 50 -5.73 4.58 6.00
C TRP A 50 -6.53 3.28 6.21
N LEU A 51 -7.85 3.38 6.06
CA LEU A 51 -8.74 2.23 6.16
C LEU A 51 -8.89 1.59 4.77
N SER A 52 -8.43 0.35 4.60
CA SER A 52 -8.69 -0.45 3.40
C SER A 52 -10.19 -0.68 3.22
N PRO A 53 -10.70 -1.14 2.05
CA PRO A 53 -12.12 -1.13 1.75
C PRO A 53 -13.00 -1.74 2.85
N HIS A 54 -14.00 -0.96 3.27
CA HIS A 54 -14.97 -1.32 4.31
C HIS A 54 -16.41 -1.31 3.79
N TYR A 55 -16.57 -1.11 2.49
CA TYR A 55 -17.85 -1.05 1.79
C TYR A 55 -18.51 -2.42 1.69
N PRO A 56 -19.85 -2.49 1.52
CA PRO A 56 -20.54 -3.72 1.12
C PRO A 56 -19.90 -4.33 -0.12
N SER A 57 -19.53 -5.60 0.00
CA SER A 57 -18.82 -6.35 -1.03
C SER A 57 -19.17 -7.83 -0.94
N PRO A 58 -19.32 -8.55 -2.06
CA PRO A 58 -19.39 -10.01 -2.05
C PRO A 58 -18.05 -10.67 -1.68
N GLN A 59 -17.00 -9.90 -1.46
CA GLN A 59 -15.67 -10.35 -1.03
C GLN A 59 -14.95 -11.26 -2.04
N PHE A 60 -15.24 -11.11 -3.33
CA PHE A 60 -14.54 -11.86 -4.35
C PHE A 60 -13.07 -11.44 -4.45
N ASP A 61 -12.80 -10.14 -4.27
CA ASP A 61 -11.47 -9.55 -4.15
C ASP A 61 -11.29 -8.86 -2.79
N CYS A 62 -11.74 -9.55 -1.72
CA CYS A 62 -11.50 -9.14 -0.33
C CYS A 62 -11.85 -7.66 -0.04
N GLY A 63 -12.99 -7.17 -0.57
CA GLY A 63 -13.50 -5.82 -0.35
C GLY A 63 -13.31 -4.87 -1.54
N TYR A 64 -12.40 -5.17 -2.47
CA TYR A 64 -12.19 -4.32 -3.66
C TYR A 64 -13.28 -4.47 -4.73
N ASP A 65 -14.10 -5.51 -4.69
CA ASP A 65 -15.32 -5.68 -5.47
C ASP A 65 -16.51 -4.98 -4.78
N VAL A 66 -16.57 -3.64 -4.87
CA VAL A 66 -17.52 -2.79 -4.14
C VAL A 66 -18.94 -2.91 -4.71
N ALA A 67 -19.91 -3.23 -3.83
CA ALA A 67 -21.34 -3.33 -4.20
C ALA A 67 -22.18 -2.10 -3.78
N ASP A 68 -21.67 -1.25 -2.88
CA ASP A 68 -22.27 0.03 -2.49
C ASP A 68 -21.19 0.97 -1.97
N TYR A 69 -21.00 2.12 -2.62
CA TYR A 69 -19.97 3.11 -2.25
C TYR A 69 -20.33 4.00 -1.05
N THR A 70 -21.57 3.93 -0.56
CA THR A 70 -22.08 4.78 0.53
C THR A 70 -22.48 4.01 1.78
N GLY A 71 -22.28 2.69 1.75
CA GLY A 71 -22.56 1.77 2.85
C GLY A 71 -21.32 1.34 3.61
N VAL A 72 -21.56 0.66 4.73
CA VAL A 72 -20.58 -0.12 5.49
C VAL A 72 -20.97 -1.58 5.38
N ALA A 73 -19.99 -2.47 5.10
CA ALA A 73 -20.27 -3.90 5.04
C ALA A 73 -20.79 -4.41 6.39
N PRO A 74 -21.85 -5.25 6.40
CA PRO A 74 -22.47 -5.72 7.63
C PRO A 74 -21.50 -6.39 8.62
N GLU A 75 -20.47 -7.08 8.11
CA GLU A 75 -19.43 -7.70 8.92
C GLU A 75 -18.54 -6.66 9.64
N TYR A 76 -18.47 -5.42 9.16
CA TYR A 76 -17.70 -4.34 9.80
C TYR A 76 -18.55 -3.47 10.72
N GLY A 77 -19.88 -3.57 10.63
CA GLY A 77 -20.82 -2.79 11.44
C GLY A 77 -21.79 -1.96 10.61
N THR A 78 -22.18 -0.84 11.16
CA THR A 78 -23.15 0.09 10.57
C THR A 78 -22.52 1.42 10.21
N LEU A 79 -23.25 2.25 9.47
CA LEU A 79 -22.83 3.64 9.21
C LEU A 79 -22.70 4.47 10.49
N ASP A 80 -23.50 4.17 11.53
CA ASP A 80 -23.38 4.82 12.84
C ASP A 80 -22.14 4.33 13.61
N ASP A 81 -21.71 3.09 13.42
CA ASP A 81 -20.42 2.59 13.93
C ASP A 81 -19.27 3.32 13.24
N PHE A 82 -19.37 3.55 11.94
CA PHE A 82 -18.36 4.31 11.21
C PHE A 82 -18.27 5.76 11.71
N LYS A 83 -19.39 6.44 11.95
CA LYS A 83 -19.38 7.81 12.52
C LYS A 83 -18.71 7.82 13.89
N ARG A 84 -19.03 6.83 14.76
CA ARG A 84 -18.39 6.71 16.08
C ARG A 84 -16.88 6.46 15.97
N PHE A 85 -16.47 5.62 15.02
CA PHE A 85 -15.05 5.39 14.73
C PHE A 85 -14.36 6.68 14.28
N LEU A 86 -14.94 7.41 13.33
CA LEU A 86 -14.38 8.66 12.81
C LEU A 86 -14.26 9.72 13.91
N ASP A 87 -15.32 9.93 14.68
CA ASP A 87 -15.33 10.85 15.82
C ASP A 87 -14.28 10.46 16.88
N GLY A 88 -14.19 9.16 17.20
CA GLY A 88 -13.20 8.63 18.14
C GLY A 88 -11.75 8.82 17.68
N ALA A 89 -11.50 8.67 16.37
CA ALA A 89 -10.20 8.96 15.77
C ALA A 89 -9.87 10.46 15.85
N HIS A 90 -10.80 11.32 15.45
CA HIS A 90 -10.63 12.78 15.47
C HIS A 90 -10.43 13.33 16.89
N GLN A 91 -11.15 12.82 17.88
CA GLN A 91 -10.95 13.18 19.29
C GLN A 91 -9.53 12.90 19.80
N ARG A 92 -8.85 11.94 19.19
CA ARG A 92 -7.44 11.60 19.48
C ARG A 92 -6.45 12.34 18.57
N GLY A 93 -6.95 13.20 17.68
CA GLY A 93 -6.14 13.91 16.68
C GLY A 93 -5.58 12.97 15.61
N LEU A 94 -6.27 11.87 15.33
CA LEU A 94 -5.97 10.96 14.21
C LEU A 94 -6.85 11.34 13.01
N ARG A 95 -6.24 11.56 11.85
CA ARG A 95 -6.94 11.74 10.58
C ARG A 95 -7.34 10.37 10.02
N VAL A 96 -8.38 10.34 9.18
CA VAL A 96 -8.86 9.10 8.54
C VAL A 96 -9.02 9.32 7.05
N ILE A 97 -8.32 8.52 6.24
CA ILE A 97 -8.58 8.41 4.80
C ILE A 97 -9.14 7.04 4.47
N LEU A 98 -10.00 6.98 3.46
CA LEU A 98 -10.64 5.76 2.98
C LEU A 98 -10.01 5.28 1.68
N ASP A 99 -10.05 3.99 1.46
CA ASP A 99 -9.76 3.42 0.14
C ASP A 99 -10.94 3.72 -0.82
N LEU A 100 -10.67 4.17 -2.02
CA LEU A 100 -11.68 4.50 -3.02
C LEU A 100 -11.37 3.76 -4.33
N VAL A 101 -12.19 2.76 -4.63
CA VAL A 101 -12.08 1.94 -5.83
C VAL A 101 -12.83 2.62 -6.97
N LEU A 102 -12.09 3.30 -7.85
CA LEU A 102 -12.70 4.10 -8.93
C LEU A 102 -12.89 3.32 -10.23
N ASN A 103 -12.03 2.32 -10.49
CA ASN A 103 -11.96 1.65 -11.79
C ASN A 103 -13.22 0.82 -12.09
N HIS A 104 -13.72 0.08 -11.13
CA HIS A 104 -14.76 -0.94 -11.32
C HIS A 104 -15.73 -0.98 -10.15
N THR A 105 -16.81 -1.73 -10.32
CA THR A 105 -17.70 -2.14 -9.21
C THR A 105 -17.72 -3.64 -9.10
N SER A 106 -18.34 -4.18 -8.05
CA SER A 106 -18.78 -5.58 -8.07
C SER A 106 -19.80 -5.81 -9.20
N ASP A 107 -19.83 -7.03 -9.74
CA ASP A 107 -20.91 -7.48 -10.63
C ASP A 107 -22.28 -7.57 -9.94
N GLN A 108 -22.29 -7.45 -8.59
CA GLN A 108 -23.50 -7.37 -7.77
C GLN A 108 -23.91 -5.93 -7.44
N HIS A 109 -23.13 -4.93 -7.86
CA HIS A 109 -23.49 -3.54 -7.67
C HIS A 109 -24.81 -3.21 -8.42
N PRO A 110 -25.78 -2.48 -7.82
CA PRO A 110 -27.03 -2.14 -8.48
C PRO A 110 -26.87 -1.46 -9.86
N TRP A 111 -25.78 -0.71 -10.06
CA TRP A 111 -25.50 -0.10 -11.37
C TRP A 111 -25.20 -1.17 -12.43
N PHE A 112 -24.40 -2.18 -12.12
CA PHE A 112 -24.07 -3.23 -13.07
C PHE A 112 -25.28 -4.15 -13.30
N VAL A 113 -26.01 -4.52 -12.24
CA VAL A 113 -27.24 -5.31 -12.34
C VAL A 113 -28.26 -4.62 -13.26
N ALA A 114 -28.44 -3.30 -13.14
CA ALA A 114 -29.28 -2.53 -14.05
C ALA A 114 -28.69 -2.50 -15.47
N SER A 115 -27.40 -2.22 -15.62
CA SER A 115 -26.70 -2.18 -16.93
C SER A 115 -26.84 -3.48 -17.72
N ARG A 116 -26.73 -4.63 -17.06
CA ARG A 116 -26.83 -5.95 -17.69
C ARG A 116 -28.26 -6.44 -17.90
N SER A 117 -29.28 -5.74 -17.41
CA SER A 117 -30.67 -6.18 -17.50
C SER A 117 -31.26 -6.05 -18.90
N SER A 118 -30.82 -5.07 -19.68
CA SER A 118 -31.27 -4.82 -21.06
C SER A 118 -30.29 -3.95 -21.82
N ARG A 119 -30.22 -4.10 -23.14
CA ARG A 119 -29.46 -3.20 -24.03
C ARG A 119 -29.97 -1.76 -24.02
N ASP A 120 -31.25 -1.56 -23.69
CA ASP A 120 -31.93 -0.27 -23.66
C ASP A 120 -31.98 0.34 -22.23
N ASN A 121 -31.37 -0.31 -21.22
CA ASN A 121 -31.37 0.21 -19.86
C ASN A 121 -30.61 1.55 -19.82
N PRO A 122 -31.13 2.59 -19.12
CA PRO A 122 -30.45 3.89 -18.99
C PRO A 122 -29.01 3.80 -18.39
N LYS A 123 -28.71 2.74 -17.65
CA LYS A 123 -27.35 2.49 -17.13
C LYS A 123 -26.51 1.59 -18.04
N ARG A 124 -27.00 1.22 -19.23
CA ARG A 124 -26.26 0.34 -20.15
C ARG A 124 -24.84 0.84 -20.37
N ASP A 125 -24.69 2.11 -20.67
CA ASP A 125 -23.42 2.75 -21.00
C ASP A 125 -22.63 3.22 -19.77
N TRP A 126 -23.01 2.76 -18.57
CA TRP A 126 -22.22 2.96 -17.36
C TRP A 126 -21.04 2.01 -17.29
N TYR A 127 -21.06 0.93 -18.08
CA TYR A 127 -20.01 -0.07 -18.23
C TYR A 127 -19.69 -0.25 -19.70
N ILE A 128 -18.57 -0.89 -19.99
CA ILE A 128 -18.04 -1.02 -21.35
C ILE A 128 -18.55 -2.33 -21.95
N TRP A 129 -19.56 -2.26 -22.80
CA TRP A 129 -20.15 -3.40 -23.49
C TRP A 129 -19.84 -3.39 -24.97
N ARG A 130 -19.54 -4.55 -25.55
CA ARG A 130 -19.30 -4.70 -27.00
C ARG A 130 -19.86 -6.01 -27.52
N ASP A 131 -20.24 -6.01 -28.80
CA ASP A 131 -20.53 -7.24 -29.52
C ASP A 131 -19.22 -7.99 -29.77
N GLY A 132 -19.31 -9.32 -29.83
CA GLY A 132 -18.16 -10.17 -30.18
C GLY A 132 -17.75 -10.00 -31.65
N LYS A 133 -16.61 -10.59 -32.01
CA LYS A 133 -16.16 -10.64 -33.42
C LYS A 133 -17.18 -11.40 -34.30
N PRO A 134 -17.30 -11.07 -35.60
CA PRO A 134 -18.27 -11.71 -36.49
C PRO A 134 -18.18 -13.24 -36.59
N ARG A 135 -16.99 -13.79 -36.31
CA ARG A 135 -16.74 -15.25 -36.30
C ARG A 135 -16.81 -15.86 -34.89
N GLY A 136 -17.32 -15.10 -33.92
CA GLY A 136 -17.31 -15.45 -32.49
C GLY A 136 -16.05 -15.01 -31.76
N GLY A 137 -16.12 -15.08 -30.44
CA GLY A 137 -15.05 -14.66 -29.54
C GLY A 137 -15.15 -13.19 -29.09
N PRO A 138 -14.25 -12.76 -28.18
CA PRO A 138 -14.28 -11.42 -27.59
C PRO A 138 -13.97 -10.32 -28.62
N PRO A 139 -14.31 -9.06 -28.31
CA PRO A 139 -14.11 -7.92 -29.21
C PRO A 139 -12.65 -7.73 -29.66
N ASN A 140 -11.71 -7.97 -28.77
CA ASN A 140 -10.27 -7.92 -29.04
C ASN A 140 -9.52 -9.01 -28.25
N ASN A 141 -8.19 -9.00 -28.32
CA ASN A 141 -7.33 -10.01 -27.72
C ASN A 141 -6.75 -9.59 -26.35
N TRP A 142 -7.39 -8.65 -25.65
CA TRP A 142 -6.89 -8.19 -24.37
C TRP A 142 -7.04 -9.25 -23.27
N VAL A 143 -6.05 -9.27 -22.37
CA VAL A 143 -6.06 -10.13 -21.19
C VAL A 143 -6.36 -9.30 -19.95
N SER A 144 -7.05 -9.91 -18.98
CA SER A 144 -7.19 -9.36 -17.65
C SER A 144 -5.86 -9.44 -16.90
N THR A 145 -5.56 -8.44 -16.05
CA THR A 145 -4.35 -8.48 -15.23
C THR A 145 -4.35 -9.65 -14.24
N PHE A 146 -5.51 -10.17 -13.88
CA PHE A 146 -5.67 -11.34 -13.00
C PHE A 146 -5.88 -12.66 -13.77
N GLY A 147 -5.57 -12.66 -15.05
CA GLY A 147 -5.60 -13.83 -15.92
C GLY A 147 -6.91 -14.00 -16.69
N GLY A 148 -6.83 -14.75 -17.78
CA GLY A 148 -7.96 -14.92 -18.69
C GLY A 148 -8.15 -13.76 -19.66
N SER A 149 -9.28 -13.77 -20.38
CA SER A 149 -9.68 -12.67 -21.25
C SER A 149 -10.09 -11.44 -20.42
N ALA A 150 -9.85 -10.24 -20.90
CA ALA A 150 -10.41 -9.00 -20.32
C ALA A 150 -11.89 -8.78 -20.68
N TRP A 151 -12.52 -9.74 -21.34
CA TRP A 151 -13.90 -9.70 -21.80
C TRP A 151 -14.66 -10.93 -21.35
N GLU A 152 -15.77 -10.74 -20.61
CA GLU A 152 -16.68 -11.81 -20.22
C GLU A 152 -17.98 -11.73 -21.01
N TYR A 153 -18.41 -12.88 -21.56
CA TYR A 153 -19.64 -12.96 -22.34
C TYR A 153 -20.86 -13.12 -21.44
N ASP A 154 -21.82 -12.23 -21.60
CA ASP A 154 -23.14 -12.35 -20.95
C ASP A 154 -24.16 -12.97 -21.95
N PRO A 155 -24.55 -14.25 -21.77
CA PRO A 155 -25.44 -14.92 -22.68
C PRO A 155 -26.87 -14.37 -22.66
N ALA A 156 -27.30 -13.72 -21.58
CA ALA A 156 -28.64 -13.13 -21.48
C ALA A 156 -28.77 -11.88 -22.37
N ILE A 157 -27.68 -11.16 -22.56
CA ILE A 157 -27.62 -9.93 -23.36
C ILE A 157 -27.02 -10.19 -24.75
N GLY A 158 -26.22 -11.24 -24.90
CA GLY A 158 -25.51 -11.56 -26.14
C GLY A 158 -24.37 -10.58 -26.44
N GLN A 159 -23.73 -10.02 -25.43
CA GLN A 159 -22.57 -9.11 -25.54
C GLN A 159 -21.52 -9.44 -24.51
N TYR A 160 -20.32 -8.89 -24.72
CA TYR A 160 -19.22 -8.94 -23.80
C TYR A 160 -19.15 -7.64 -23.00
N TYR A 161 -18.83 -7.75 -21.67
CA TYR A 161 -18.41 -6.59 -20.90
C TYR A 161 -16.91 -6.64 -20.62
N TYR A 162 -16.31 -5.48 -20.49
CA TYR A 162 -14.88 -5.32 -20.19
C TYR A 162 -14.62 -5.37 -18.69
N HIS A 163 -13.50 -6.00 -18.29
CA HIS A 163 -12.97 -6.00 -16.95
C HIS A 163 -11.43 -6.08 -17.01
N TYR A 164 -10.76 -5.14 -16.36
CA TYR A 164 -9.30 -5.17 -16.26
C TYR A 164 -8.83 -6.18 -15.20
N PHE A 165 -9.56 -6.28 -14.08
CA PHE A 165 -9.33 -7.21 -12.97
C PHE A 165 -10.14 -8.50 -13.15
N PHE A 166 -10.75 -9.04 -12.07
CA PHE A 166 -11.60 -10.22 -12.20
C PHE A 166 -12.89 -9.91 -12.99
N LYS A 167 -13.48 -10.93 -13.60
CA LYS A 167 -14.77 -10.78 -14.28
C LYS A 167 -15.92 -10.35 -13.35
N GLN A 168 -15.75 -10.54 -12.03
CA GLN A 168 -16.66 -10.03 -11.01
C GLN A 168 -16.45 -8.54 -10.70
N GLN A 169 -15.51 -7.91 -11.37
CA GLN A 169 -15.14 -6.49 -11.23
C GLN A 169 -15.27 -5.77 -12.59
N PRO A 170 -16.51 -5.61 -13.12
CA PRO A 170 -16.73 -4.91 -14.39
C PRO A 170 -16.28 -3.46 -14.31
N ASP A 171 -15.52 -3.00 -15.30
CA ASP A 171 -14.97 -1.66 -15.37
C ASP A 171 -16.06 -0.62 -15.68
N LEU A 172 -16.01 0.49 -14.94
CA LEU A 172 -16.87 1.65 -15.15
C LEU A 172 -16.48 2.43 -16.41
N ASN A 173 -17.44 2.89 -17.15
CA ASN A 173 -17.22 3.77 -18.30
C ASN A 173 -17.03 5.23 -17.86
N TRP A 174 -15.80 5.62 -17.53
CA TRP A 174 -15.46 6.97 -17.09
C TRP A 174 -15.65 8.06 -18.17
N ARG A 175 -15.92 7.68 -19.44
CA ARG A 175 -16.33 8.62 -20.48
C ARG A 175 -17.77 9.07 -20.32
N ASN A 176 -18.58 8.33 -19.56
CA ASN A 176 -19.96 8.67 -19.28
C ASN A 176 -20.05 9.69 -18.12
N PRO A 177 -20.53 10.92 -18.35
CA PRO A 177 -20.60 11.93 -17.28
C PRO A 177 -21.54 11.54 -16.14
N ALA A 178 -22.51 10.66 -16.36
CA ALA A 178 -23.39 10.18 -15.29
C ALA A 178 -22.62 9.24 -14.30
N VAL A 179 -21.65 8.48 -14.79
CA VAL A 179 -20.73 7.69 -13.95
C VAL A 179 -19.87 8.61 -13.10
N GLN A 180 -19.25 9.62 -13.72
CA GLN A 180 -18.44 10.61 -12.98
C GLN A 180 -19.27 11.29 -11.90
N ALA A 181 -20.48 11.77 -12.23
CA ALA A 181 -21.35 12.42 -11.26
C ALA A 181 -21.76 11.50 -10.11
N ALA A 182 -22.08 10.23 -10.39
CA ALA A 182 -22.47 9.27 -9.37
C ALA A 182 -21.31 8.94 -8.43
N MET A 183 -20.10 8.73 -8.96
CA MET A 183 -18.92 8.47 -8.15
C MET A 183 -18.52 9.70 -7.32
N PHE A 184 -18.58 10.90 -7.90
CA PHE A 184 -18.31 12.15 -7.17
C PHE A 184 -19.33 12.41 -6.06
N ASN A 185 -20.59 11.99 -6.23
CA ASN A 185 -21.57 12.04 -5.14
C ASN A 185 -21.22 11.06 -4.01
N ALA A 186 -20.69 9.89 -4.31
CA ALA A 186 -20.18 8.98 -3.28
C ALA A 186 -18.97 9.58 -2.54
N VAL A 187 -18.08 10.27 -3.23
CA VAL A 187 -16.97 11.02 -2.61
C VAL A 187 -17.50 12.10 -1.67
N ARG A 188 -18.47 12.93 -2.13
CA ARG A 188 -19.09 13.96 -1.29
C ARG A 188 -19.73 13.39 -0.04
N PHE A 189 -20.42 12.25 -0.15
CA PHE A 189 -21.05 11.59 0.99
C PHE A 189 -20.07 11.35 2.15
N TRP A 190 -18.87 10.87 1.84
CA TRP A 190 -17.85 10.61 2.88
C TRP A 190 -17.16 11.90 3.35
N LEU A 191 -16.95 12.87 2.46
CA LEU A 191 -16.38 14.18 2.84
C LEU A 191 -17.35 14.98 3.73
N ASP A 192 -18.66 14.94 3.44
CA ASP A 192 -19.71 15.55 4.27
C ASP A 192 -19.78 14.92 5.68
N MET A 193 -19.43 13.63 5.78
CA MET A 193 -19.32 12.93 7.06
C MET A 193 -18.07 13.33 7.85
N GLY A 194 -17.07 13.96 7.21
CA GLY A 194 -15.86 14.44 7.84
C GLY A 194 -14.59 13.63 7.55
N VAL A 195 -14.63 12.66 6.63
CA VAL A 195 -13.45 11.90 6.21
C VAL A 195 -12.37 12.83 5.68
N ASP A 196 -11.12 12.60 6.04
CA ASP A 196 -9.99 13.49 5.76
C ASP A 196 -9.36 13.31 4.37
N GLY A 197 -9.85 12.36 3.60
CA GLY A 197 -9.39 12.13 2.23
C GLY A 197 -9.51 10.69 1.76
N PHE A 198 -8.83 10.38 0.66
CA PHE A 198 -8.92 9.06 0.03
C PHE A 198 -7.55 8.57 -0.47
N ARG A 199 -7.36 7.25 -0.38
CA ARG A 199 -6.41 6.53 -1.20
C ARG A 199 -7.16 6.01 -2.42
N LEU A 200 -6.70 6.37 -3.60
CA LEU A 200 -7.33 6.00 -4.87
C LEU A 200 -6.68 4.72 -5.39
N ASP A 201 -7.50 3.68 -5.51
CA ASP A 201 -7.10 2.37 -6.01
C ASP A 201 -6.87 2.41 -7.52
N ALA A 202 -5.81 1.77 -8.00
CA ALA A 202 -5.52 1.44 -9.40
C ALA A 202 -5.83 2.55 -10.43
N ILE A 203 -5.46 3.80 -10.13
CA ILE A 203 -5.90 4.98 -10.90
C ILE A 203 -5.49 4.98 -12.38
N GLY A 204 -4.41 4.29 -12.74
CA GLY A 204 -3.95 4.18 -14.13
C GLY A 204 -4.90 3.40 -15.04
N THR A 205 -5.86 2.66 -14.47
CA THR A 205 -6.74 1.74 -15.22
C THR A 205 -8.11 2.33 -15.55
N LEU A 206 -8.40 3.58 -15.12
CA LEU A 206 -9.72 4.23 -15.30
C LEU A 206 -10.18 4.36 -16.75
N PHE A 207 -9.28 4.32 -17.70
CA PHE A 207 -9.59 4.42 -19.13
C PHE A 207 -8.86 3.36 -19.92
N GLU A 208 -9.55 2.78 -20.86
CA GLU A 208 -9.02 1.95 -21.92
C GLU A 208 -8.89 2.77 -23.23
N HIS A 209 -8.17 2.25 -24.22
CA HIS A 209 -8.10 2.90 -25.53
C HIS A 209 -9.48 2.90 -26.21
N PRO A 210 -10.03 4.08 -26.66
CA PRO A 210 -11.43 4.20 -27.09
C PRO A 210 -11.78 3.37 -28.32
N ALA A 211 -10.82 3.10 -29.21
CA ALA A 211 -11.03 2.26 -30.39
C ALA A 211 -10.95 0.75 -30.11
N LEU A 212 -10.55 0.34 -28.91
CA LEU A 212 -10.42 -1.05 -28.47
C LEU A 212 -9.64 -1.94 -29.48
N PRO A 213 -8.46 -1.50 -29.99
CA PRO A 213 -7.73 -2.28 -31.00
C PRO A 213 -7.20 -3.58 -30.40
N ASP A 214 -6.93 -4.57 -31.24
CA ASP A 214 -6.15 -5.74 -30.81
C ASP A 214 -4.77 -5.28 -30.32
N SER A 215 -4.30 -5.83 -29.20
CA SER A 215 -2.93 -5.60 -28.72
C SER A 215 -1.94 -6.24 -29.70
N PRO A 216 -0.94 -5.48 -30.19
CA PRO A 216 0.09 -6.03 -31.09
C PRO A 216 0.98 -7.07 -30.39
N ALA A 217 1.07 -7.05 -29.05
CA ALA A 217 1.73 -8.07 -28.27
C ALA A 217 0.98 -9.41 -28.31
N ALA A 218 -0.30 -9.41 -28.71
CA ALA A 218 -1.17 -10.58 -28.80
C ALA A 218 -1.05 -11.51 -27.58
N PRO A 219 -1.14 -11.00 -26.33
CA PRO A 219 -0.86 -11.76 -25.13
C PRO A 219 -1.86 -12.89 -24.94
N THR A 220 -1.37 -14.03 -24.45
CA THR A 220 -2.21 -15.11 -23.92
C THR A 220 -2.19 -15.10 -22.39
N PRO A 221 -3.17 -15.73 -21.71
CA PRO A 221 -3.13 -15.90 -20.26
C PRO A 221 -1.85 -16.60 -19.77
N ARG A 222 -1.29 -17.51 -20.58
CA ARG A 222 -0.03 -18.16 -20.30
C ARG A 222 1.15 -17.19 -20.35
N ASP A 223 1.22 -16.31 -21.35
CA ASP A 223 2.30 -15.33 -21.49
C ASP A 223 2.31 -14.36 -20.30
N LEU A 224 1.13 -13.90 -19.90
CA LEU A 224 0.95 -13.07 -18.71
C LEU A 224 1.45 -13.78 -17.46
N PHE A 225 1.01 -15.02 -17.24
CA PHE A 225 1.42 -15.79 -16.07
C PHE A 225 2.93 -16.06 -16.07
N GLN A 226 3.53 -16.34 -17.22
CA GLN A 226 4.97 -16.51 -17.34
C GLN A 226 5.74 -15.24 -16.99
N ALA A 227 5.27 -14.07 -17.46
CA ALA A 227 5.89 -12.78 -17.11
C ALA A 227 5.85 -12.55 -15.59
N TRP A 228 4.70 -12.79 -14.97
CA TRP A 228 4.56 -12.68 -13.52
C TRP A 228 5.43 -13.70 -12.76
N HIS A 229 5.46 -14.94 -13.23
CA HIS A 229 6.28 -15.99 -12.63
C HIS A 229 7.76 -15.63 -12.68
N SER A 230 8.26 -15.17 -13.84
CA SER A 230 9.65 -14.72 -14.01
C SER A 230 9.99 -13.54 -13.09
N GLY A 231 9.03 -12.63 -12.86
CA GLY A 231 9.20 -11.50 -11.92
C GLY A 231 9.39 -11.98 -10.48
N VAL A 232 8.56 -12.90 -10.02
CA VAL A 232 8.65 -13.45 -8.66
C VAL A 232 9.91 -14.30 -8.46
N THR A 233 10.27 -15.12 -9.45
CA THR A 233 11.44 -16.04 -9.37
C THR A 233 12.76 -15.37 -9.74
N ALA A 234 12.73 -14.11 -10.22
CA ALA A 234 13.90 -13.37 -10.73
C ALA A 234 14.71 -14.15 -11.81
N THR A 235 14.00 -14.89 -12.63
CA THR A 235 14.62 -15.63 -13.75
C THR A 235 14.93 -14.73 -14.94
N GLU A 236 14.34 -13.52 -14.98
CA GLU A 236 14.59 -12.49 -15.98
C GLU A 236 14.85 -11.13 -15.30
N PRO A 237 15.58 -10.20 -15.95
CA PRO A 237 15.74 -8.84 -15.46
C PRO A 237 14.39 -8.11 -15.31
N ALA A 238 14.24 -7.30 -14.27
CA ALA A 238 12.99 -6.60 -13.98
C ALA A 238 12.54 -5.70 -15.15
N GLU A 239 13.48 -5.02 -15.79
CA GLU A 239 13.22 -4.11 -16.91
C GLU A 239 12.63 -4.85 -18.14
N VAL A 240 13.03 -6.11 -18.34
CA VAL A 240 12.51 -6.96 -19.44
C VAL A 240 11.07 -7.35 -19.15
N ILE A 241 10.78 -7.70 -17.90
CA ILE A 241 9.44 -8.08 -17.46
C ILE A 241 8.49 -6.87 -17.51
N GLU A 242 8.93 -5.72 -17.00
CA GLU A 242 8.17 -4.47 -17.05
C GLU A 242 7.86 -4.04 -18.48
N ALA A 243 8.84 -4.11 -19.39
CA ALA A 243 8.63 -3.79 -20.80
C ALA A 243 7.61 -4.74 -21.45
N ARG A 244 7.66 -6.04 -21.10
CA ARG A 244 6.70 -7.04 -21.58
C ARG A 244 5.30 -6.77 -21.07
N LEU A 245 5.12 -6.52 -19.77
CA LEU A 245 3.83 -6.20 -19.17
C LEU A 245 3.27 -4.89 -19.73
N LYS A 246 4.10 -3.86 -19.87
CA LYS A 246 3.72 -2.60 -20.50
C LYS A 246 3.22 -2.80 -21.94
N ALA A 247 3.87 -3.63 -22.73
CA ALA A 247 3.41 -3.96 -24.08
C ALA A 247 2.07 -4.71 -24.09
N MET A 248 1.84 -5.62 -23.14
CA MET A 248 0.57 -6.35 -23.02
C MET A 248 -0.60 -5.43 -22.67
N PHE A 249 -0.40 -4.49 -21.76
CA PHE A 249 -1.43 -3.63 -21.21
C PHE A 249 -1.46 -2.21 -21.79
N GLN A 250 -0.69 -1.91 -22.84
CA GLN A 250 -0.52 -0.56 -23.40
C GLN A 250 -1.82 0.16 -23.79
N TYR A 251 -2.90 -0.57 -24.03
CA TYR A 251 -4.22 -0.02 -24.37
C TYR A 251 -5.21 -0.05 -23.20
N GLN A 252 -4.80 -0.53 -22.05
CA GLN A 252 -5.65 -0.74 -20.88
C GLN A 252 -5.21 0.12 -19.67
N VAL A 253 -4.02 0.72 -19.72
CA VAL A 253 -3.43 1.46 -18.59
C VAL A 253 -2.90 2.81 -19.10
N ASP A 254 -2.98 3.82 -18.25
CA ASP A 254 -2.47 5.19 -18.48
C ASP A 254 -2.98 5.85 -19.78
N GLN A 255 -4.24 5.59 -20.11
CA GLN A 255 -4.85 6.14 -21.29
C GLN A 255 -5.25 7.63 -21.09
N PRO A 256 -5.28 8.44 -22.18
CA PRO A 256 -5.76 9.81 -22.10
C PRO A 256 -7.16 9.91 -21.48
N GLY A 257 -7.35 10.84 -20.56
CA GLY A 257 -8.60 11.03 -19.82
C GLY A 257 -8.43 10.90 -18.31
N VAL A 258 -7.53 10.05 -17.83
CA VAL A 258 -7.28 9.83 -16.40
C VAL A 258 -6.97 11.15 -15.70
N HIS A 259 -6.03 11.95 -16.21
CA HIS A 259 -5.66 13.26 -15.67
C HIS A 259 -6.87 14.24 -15.61
N GLY A 260 -7.78 14.17 -16.58
CA GLY A 260 -9.01 14.99 -16.57
C GLY A 260 -9.94 14.66 -15.41
N VAL A 261 -10.12 13.37 -15.14
CA VAL A 261 -10.91 12.89 -13.99
C VAL A 261 -10.24 13.26 -12.67
N LEU A 262 -8.91 13.11 -12.56
CA LEU A 262 -8.19 13.45 -11.34
C LEU A 262 -8.24 14.96 -11.04
N ARG A 263 -8.13 15.82 -12.04
CA ARG A 263 -8.33 17.26 -11.86
C ARG A 263 -9.74 17.60 -11.40
N ALA A 264 -10.75 16.95 -11.97
CA ALA A 264 -12.13 17.17 -11.56
C ALA A 264 -12.39 16.66 -10.12
N LEU A 265 -11.84 15.49 -9.78
CA LEU A 265 -11.90 14.95 -8.43
C LEU A 265 -11.14 15.85 -7.42
N ARG A 266 -9.96 16.34 -7.80
CA ARG A 266 -9.19 17.27 -6.99
C ARG A 266 -9.96 18.57 -6.74
N ALA A 267 -10.58 19.15 -7.77
CA ALA A 267 -11.39 20.35 -7.62
C ALA A 267 -12.57 20.15 -6.67
N LEU A 268 -13.23 18.95 -6.71
CA LEU A 268 -14.26 18.59 -5.78
C LEU A 268 -13.71 18.49 -4.33
N VAL A 269 -12.58 17.83 -4.16
CA VAL A 269 -11.98 17.63 -2.82
C VAL A 269 -11.52 18.97 -2.22
N ASP A 270 -11.07 19.89 -3.04
CA ASP A 270 -10.66 21.26 -2.64
C ASP A 270 -11.86 22.16 -2.24
N GLU A 271 -13.12 21.73 -2.46
CA GLU A 271 -14.28 22.38 -1.85
C GLU A 271 -14.35 22.17 -0.32
N TYR A 272 -13.58 21.22 0.20
CA TYR A 272 -13.48 20.88 1.63
C TYR A 272 -12.09 21.23 2.16
N ASP A 273 -12.07 21.84 3.35
CA ASP A 273 -10.81 22.25 3.98
C ASP A 273 -9.92 21.04 4.34
N ASP A 274 -8.65 21.12 3.98
CA ASP A 274 -7.60 20.19 4.43
C ASP A 274 -7.88 18.69 4.14
N ARG A 275 -8.35 18.35 2.94
CA ARG A 275 -8.50 16.95 2.49
C ARG A 275 -7.32 16.50 1.65
N ALA A 276 -7.06 15.19 1.62
CA ALA A 276 -5.93 14.61 0.90
C ALA A 276 -6.36 13.53 -0.11
N LEU A 277 -5.66 13.48 -1.25
CA LEU A 277 -5.73 12.39 -2.23
C LEU A 277 -4.36 11.72 -2.34
N VAL A 278 -4.35 10.40 -2.14
CA VAL A 278 -3.16 9.55 -2.26
C VAL A 278 -3.41 8.55 -3.38
N GLY A 279 -2.58 8.50 -4.41
CA GLY A 279 -2.78 7.59 -5.53
C GLY A 279 -1.99 6.30 -5.43
N GLU A 280 -2.60 5.18 -5.74
CA GLU A 280 -1.90 3.92 -5.96
C GLU A 280 -1.20 3.94 -7.32
N THR A 281 -0.10 4.63 -7.36
CA THR A 281 0.82 4.72 -8.50
C THR A 281 2.18 5.19 -8.01
N ASP A 282 3.22 4.92 -8.76
CA ASP A 282 4.54 5.53 -8.59
C ASP A 282 4.88 6.54 -9.72
N ASP A 283 3.97 6.73 -10.67
CA ASP A 283 4.15 7.73 -11.71
C ASP A 283 3.88 9.15 -11.16
N ILE A 284 4.92 9.95 -11.25
CA ILE A 284 4.93 11.35 -10.77
C ILE A 284 4.03 12.26 -11.61
N ALA A 285 3.73 11.88 -12.87
CA ALA A 285 2.82 12.63 -13.72
C ALA A 285 1.44 12.85 -13.09
N TYR A 286 1.02 11.94 -12.20
CA TYR A 286 -0.25 12.02 -11.47
C TYR A 286 -0.28 13.10 -10.36
N HIS A 287 0.79 13.83 -10.13
CA HIS A 287 0.74 15.08 -9.37
C HIS A 287 0.20 16.26 -10.23
N GLY A 288 0.07 16.07 -11.55
CA GLY A 288 -0.28 17.14 -12.48
C GLY A 288 0.76 18.26 -12.46
N ASN A 289 0.32 19.50 -12.24
CA ASN A 289 1.21 20.65 -12.02
C ASN A 289 1.71 20.77 -10.56
N GLY A 290 1.40 19.79 -9.70
CA GLY A 290 1.71 19.74 -8.28
C GLY A 290 0.60 20.23 -7.35
N ASN A 291 -0.46 20.85 -7.89
CA ASN A 291 -1.58 21.40 -7.12
C ASN A 291 -2.97 21.08 -7.69
N ASP A 292 -3.07 20.34 -8.78
CA ASP A 292 -4.33 20.15 -9.49
C ASP A 292 -4.76 18.68 -9.66
N GLU A 293 -3.91 17.73 -9.26
CA GLU A 293 -4.25 16.30 -9.26
C GLU A 293 -3.96 15.70 -7.86
N LEU A 294 -3.16 14.63 -7.76
CA LEU A 294 -2.92 13.98 -6.48
C LEU A 294 -1.99 14.77 -5.56
N HIS A 295 -2.26 14.70 -4.26
CA HIS A 295 -1.40 15.26 -3.22
C HIS A 295 -0.17 14.40 -2.97
N LEU A 296 -0.36 13.06 -2.94
CA LEU A 296 0.68 12.07 -2.72
C LEU A 296 0.58 10.96 -3.76
N VAL A 297 1.72 10.47 -4.23
CA VAL A 297 1.85 9.22 -4.95
C VAL A 297 2.89 8.34 -4.25
N PHE A 298 2.71 7.03 -4.28
CA PHE A 298 3.60 6.11 -3.59
C PHE A 298 4.97 6.02 -4.27
N ASN A 299 5.98 5.73 -3.48
CA ASN A 299 7.32 5.37 -3.94
C ASN A 299 7.44 3.83 -3.97
N PHE A 300 6.71 3.18 -4.88
CA PHE A 300 6.69 1.72 -5.00
C PHE A 300 8.05 1.09 -5.29
N PRO A 301 9.02 1.73 -5.96
CA PRO A 301 10.37 1.19 -6.04
C PRO A 301 10.99 0.87 -4.68
N LEU A 302 10.65 1.62 -3.59
CA LEU A 302 11.07 1.26 -2.23
C LEU A 302 10.58 -0.12 -1.81
N MET A 303 9.34 -0.45 -2.12
CA MET A 303 8.67 -1.69 -1.76
C MET A 303 9.07 -2.88 -2.65
N ARG A 304 9.44 -2.62 -3.92
CA ARG A 304 9.76 -3.66 -4.91
C ARG A 304 11.19 -4.18 -4.82
N THR A 305 12.08 -3.53 -4.07
CA THR A 305 13.46 -4.01 -3.94
C THR A 305 13.52 -5.32 -3.16
N ARG A 306 14.39 -6.23 -3.59
CA ARG A 306 14.61 -7.50 -2.89
C ARG A 306 15.63 -7.40 -1.76
N ARG A 307 16.45 -6.35 -1.75
CA ARG A 307 17.49 -6.11 -0.76
C ARG A 307 17.59 -4.63 -0.45
N LEU A 308 17.56 -4.31 0.80
CA LEU A 308 17.91 -2.98 1.27
C LEU A 308 19.44 -2.82 1.22
N THR A 309 19.89 -1.91 0.37
CA THR A 309 21.31 -1.52 0.32
C THR A 309 21.45 -0.02 0.31
N PRO A 310 22.57 0.54 0.83
CA PRO A 310 22.80 1.98 0.80
C PRO A 310 22.79 2.56 -0.62
N ALA A 311 23.43 1.89 -1.56
CA ALA A 311 23.49 2.31 -2.96
C ALA A 311 22.11 2.41 -3.60
N TRP A 312 21.27 1.38 -3.38
CA TRP A 312 19.92 1.37 -3.90
C TRP A 312 19.04 2.46 -3.25
N ALA A 313 19.10 2.63 -1.92
CA ALA A 313 18.33 3.66 -1.22
C ALA A 313 18.70 5.08 -1.70
N ARG A 314 20.01 5.35 -1.92
CA ARG A 314 20.48 6.61 -2.50
C ARG A 314 19.96 6.83 -3.91
N ALA A 315 20.12 5.85 -4.79
CA ALA A 315 19.68 5.95 -6.18
C ALA A 315 18.16 6.18 -6.27
N ASN A 316 17.37 5.43 -5.51
CA ASN A 316 15.93 5.61 -5.44
C ASN A 316 15.54 7.02 -4.98
N GLN A 317 16.13 7.49 -3.87
CA GLN A 317 15.82 8.81 -3.34
C GLN A 317 16.25 9.94 -4.30
N ALA A 318 17.42 9.83 -4.90
CA ALA A 318 17.91 10.82 -5.88
C ALA A 318 17.01 10.88 -7.12
N ALA A 319 16.68 9.73 -7.71
CA ALA A 319 15.79 9.63 -8.86
C ALA A 319 14.40 10.20 -8.56
N ARG A 320 13.83 9.84 -7.39
CA ARG A 320 12.52 10.31 -6.97
C ARG A 320 12.47 11.83 -6.79
N LEU A 321 13.45 12.38 -6.09
CA LEU A 321 13.52 13.83 -5.89
C LEU A 321 13.81 14.61 -7.19
N ALA A 322 14.67 14.09 -8.06
CA ALA A 322 14.93 14.69 -9.36
C ALA A 322 13.65 14.74 -10.21
N ALA A 323 12.91 13.64 -10.27
CA ALA A 323 11.66 13.55 -11.01
C ALA A 323 10.59 14.51 -10.43
N LEU A 324 10.42 14.55 -9.10
CA LEU A 324 9.51 15.48 -8.43
C LEU A 324 9.86 16.94 -8.71
N ASN A 325 11.13 17.30 -8.68
CA ASN A 325 11.59 18.68 -8.95
C ASN A 325 11.42 19.08 -10.43
N ALA A 326 11.50 18.12 -11.35
CA ALA A 326 11.32 18.39 -12.78
C ALA A 326 9.85 18.67 -13.16
N VAL A 327 8.90 18.01 -12.51
CA VAL A 327 7.47 18.08 -12.84
C VAL A 327 6.77 19.21 -12.07
N THR A 328 7.21 19.50 -10.83
CA THR A 328 6.46 20.41 -9.96
C THR A 328 7.35 21.32 -9.14
N PRO A 329 7.48 22.60 -9.52
CA PRO A 329 8.19 23.58 -8.69
C PRO A 329 7.51 23.85 -7.33
N PHE A 330 6.29 23.37 -7.08
CA PHE A 330 5.46 23.77 -5.95
C PHE A 330 5.05 22.67 -4.97
N GLY A 331 5.78 21.56 -4.84
CA GLY A 331 5.54 20.76 -3.65
C GLY A 331 4.93 19.39 -3.82
N ALA A 332 5.12 18.75 -4.96
CA ALA A 332 4.90 17.31 -5.05
C ALA A 332 5.67 16.58 -3.94
N TRP A 333 5.00 15.68 -3.26
CA TRP A 333 5.52 15.06 -2.06
C TRP A 333 5.37 13.53 -2.14
N PRO A 334 6.43 12.74 -1.94
CA PRO A 334 6.36 11.30 -2.08
C PRO A 334 5.70 10.64 -0.87
N GLY A 335 4.95 9.55 -1.09
CA GLY A 335 4.53 8.62 -0.05
C GLY A 335 5.54 7.47 0.06
N ASN A 336 6.27 7.37 1.15
CA ASN A 336 7.26 6.31 1.37
C ASN A 336 6.62 5.12 2.07
N THR A 337 6.66 3.95 1.45
CA THR A 337 6.20 2.68 2.03
C THR A 337 7.14 1.54 1.66
N LEU A 338 7.28 0.57 2.55
CA LEU A 338 8.01 -0.68 2.32
C LEU A 338 7.09 -1.90 2.35
N GLY A 339 5.84 -1.75 2.79
CA GLY A 339 4.86 -2.81 2.86
C GLY A 339 3.43 -2.30 2.82
N ASN A 340 2.51 -3.17 2.41
CA ASN A 340 1.06 -2.98 2.47
C ASN A 340 0.37 -4.36 2.46
N HIS A 341 -0.94 -4.39 2.28
CA HIS A 341 -1.76 -5.61 2.27
C HIS A 341 -1.63 -6.47 0.99
N ASP A 342 -0.84 -6.05 0.00
CA ASP A 342 -0.67 -6.74 -1.30
C ASP A 342 0.73 -7.33 -1.50
N VAL A 343 1.67 -7.00 -0.64
CA VAL A 343 3.06 -7.45 -0.74
C VAL A 343 3.52 -8.16 0.52
N PRO A 344 4.62 -8.93 0.46
CA PRO A 344 5.17 -9.58 1.65
C PRO A 344 5.38 -8.59 2.79
N ARG A 345 5.13 -9.02 4.03
CA ARG A 345 5.42 -8.22 5.21
C ARG A 345 6.89 -7.86 5.29
N VAL A 346 7.19 -6.64 5.69
CA VAL A 346 8.57 -6.08 5.72
C VAL A 346 9.56 -7.02 6.41
N TYR A 347 9.16 -7.62 7.54
CA TYR A 347 10.01 -8.56 8.29
C TYR A 347 10.36 -9.81 7.49
N SER A 348 9.43 -10.37 6.73
CA SER A 348 9.65 -11.54 5.85
C SER A 348 10.32 -11.17 4.54
N HIS A 349 10.06 -9.96 4.03
CA HIS A 349 10.56 -9.53 2.72
C HIS A 349 12.07 -9.30 2.71
N PHE A 350 12.59 -8.71 3.78
CA PHE A 350 14.00 -8.37 3.90
C PHE A 350 14.79 -9.34 4.79
N GLY A 351 14.10 -10.19 5.56
CA GLY A 351 14.69 -11.21 6.38
C GLY A 351 15.20 -12.43 5.61
N ASP A 352 16.09 -13.18 6.20
CA ASP A 352 16.65 -14.44 5.66
C ASP A 352 16.50 -15.63 6.64
N GLY A 353 15.82 -15.40 7.78
CA GLY A 353 15.54 -16.40 8.81
C GLY A 353 16.51 -16.37 10.00
N ASP A 354 17.54 -15.50 9.98
CA ASP A 354 18.31 -15.18 11.18
C ASP A 354 17.58 -14.10 11.99
N ALA A 355 16.96 -14.49 13.10
CA ALA A 355 16.11 -13.61 13.89
C ALA A 355 16.80 -12.31 14.36
N SER A 356 18.10 -12.35 14.65
CA SER A 356 18.87 -11.17 15.07
C SER A 356 19.06 -10.19 13.92
N ARG A 357 19.39 -10.70 12.76
CA ARG A 357 19.57 -9.93 11.53
C ARG A 357 18.24 -9.40 11.02
N ASP A 358 17.21 -10.24 11.03
CA ASP A 358 15.86 -9.87 10.59
C ASP A 358 15.28 -8.73 11.43
N ASP A 359 15.46 -8.75 12.76
CA ASP A 359 15.09 -7.66 13.66
C ASP A 359 15.87 -6.37 13.36
N ALA A 360 17.18 -6.48 13.09
CA ALA A 360 18.00 -5.34 12.71
C ALA A 360 17.56 -4.73 11.37
N LEU A 361 17.25 -5.56 10.38
CA LEU A 361 16.73 -5.12 9.07
C LEU A 361 15.33 -4.49 9.17
N ALA A 362 14.46 -5.01 10.03
CA ALA A 362 13.16 -4.40 10.29
C ALA A 362 13.30 -3.00 10.91
N ARG A 363 14.23 -2.82 11.86
CA ARG A 363 14.56 -1.50 12.44
C ARG A 363 15.13 -0.54 11.42
N LEU A 364 16.03 -0.99 10.56
CA LEU A 364 16.60 -0.19 9.47
C LEU A 364 15.53 0.20 8.45
N SER A 365 14.62 -0.71 8.11
CA SER A 365 13.48 -0.47 7.23
C SER A 365 12.60 0.68 7.74
N LEU A 366 12.23 0.64 9.01
CA LEU A 366 11.49 1.73 9.64
C LEU A 366 12.29 3.04 9.61
N ALA A 367 13.58 2.98 9.99
CA ALA A 367 14.42 4.17 10.01
C ALA A 367 14.56 4.80 8.62
N LEU A 368 14.71 3.99 7.57
CA LEU A 368 14.72 4.45 6.19
C LEU A 368 13.40 5.15 5.85
N THR A 369 12.26 4.50 6.09
CA THR A 369 10.92 5.04 5.80
C THR A 369 10.66 6.37 6.51
N LEU A 370 11.07 6.48 7.78
CA LEU A 370 10.83 7.66 8.62
C LEU A 370 11.83 8.79 8.40
N THR A 371 13.03 8.53 7.87
CA THR A 371 14.07 9.55 7.74
C THR A 371 14.28 10.06 6.33
N LEU A 372 13.89 9.34 5.29
CA LEU A 372 13.85 9.86 3.92
C LEU A 372 12.86 11.03 3.81
N ARG A 373 13.06 11.90 2.80
CA ARG A 373 12.09 12.95 2.50
C ARG A 373 10.83 12.34 1.93
N GLY A 374 9.69 12.59 2.58
CA GLY A 374 8.39 12.05 2.20
C GLY A 374 7.49 11.75 3.39
N THR A 375 6.26 11.37 3.09
CA THR A 375 5.26 10.94 4.06
C THR A 375 5.35 9.44 4.28
N PRO A 376 5.64 8.97 5.49
CA PRO A 376 5.70 7.55 5.80
C PRO A 376 4.32 6.89 5.82
N PHE A 377 4.23 5.69 5.24
CA PHE A 377 3.10 4.79 5.36
C PHE A 377 3.57 3.48 5.96
N LEU A 378 2.90 3.04 7.03
CA LEU A 378 3.16 1.79 7.76
C LEU A 378 1.95 0.87 7.61
N TYR A 379 2.16 -0.44 7.57
CA TYR A 379 1.10 -1.43 7.50
C TYR A 379 0.90 -2.12 8.86
N ASN A 380 -0.34 -2.40 9.24
CA ASN A 380 -0.65 -3.02 10.54
C ASN A 380 0.13 -4.32 10.77
N GLY A 381 0.78 -4.39 11.94
CA GLY A 381 1.62 -5.50 12.36
C GLY A 381 3.11 -5.38 12.02
N GLU A 382 3.52 -4.39 11.21
CA GLU A 382 4.96 -4.12 10.99
C GLU A 382 5.67 -3.77 12.30
N GLU A 383 5.02 -3.01 13.16
CA GLU A 383 5.57 -2.52 14.43
C GLU A 383 5.89 -3.62 15.44
N ILE A 384 5.30 -4.81 15.28
CA ILE A 384 5.59 -5.99 16.12
C ILE A 384 6.36 -7.08 15.39
N GLY A 385 6.74 -6.83 14.13
CA GLY A 385 7.48 -7.80 13.32
C GLY A 385 6.65 -9.00 12.87
N MET A 386 5.36 -8.79 12.57
CA MET A 386 4.55 -9.86 11.97
C MET A 386 5.19 -10.34 10.68
N THR A 387 5.23 -11.66 10.52
CA THR A 387 5.77 -12.33 9.32
C THR A 387 4.66 -12.80 8.40
N ASP A 388 5.00 -13.04 7.13
CA ASP A 388 4.13 -13.80 6.23
C ASP A 388 3.81 -15.18 6.82
N PHE A 389 2.58 -15.63 6.65
CA PHE A 389 2.14 -16.96 7.06
C PHE A 389 1.64 -17.76 5.86
N MET A 390 2.41 -18.77 5.46
CA MET A 390 2.11 -19.60 4.30
C MET A 390 1.02 -20.60 4.58
N LEU A 391 -0.12 -20.48 3.88
CA LEU A 391 -1.22 -21.43 3.98
C LEU A 391 -0.87 -22.76 3.31
N ALA A 392 -1.15 -23.87 3.99
CA ALA A 392 -0.84 -25.22 3.53
C ALA A 392 -2.01 -25.93 2.84
N ASP A 393 -3.19 -25.32 2.80
CA ASP A 393 -4.40 -25.89 2.22
C ASP A 393 -5.13 -24.84 1.38
N LEU A 394 -5.40 -25.16 0.12
CA LEU A 394 -6.09 -24.25 -0.81
C LEU A 394 -7.49 -23.83 -0.32
N ARG A 395 -8.14 -24.64 0.51
CA ARG A 395 -9.45 -24.32 1.12
C ARG A 395 -9.39 -23.15 2.11
N GLN A 396 -8.20 -22.85 2.63
CA GLN A 396 -7.97 -21.72 3.54
C GLN A 396 -7.74 -20.41 2.79
N PHE A 397 -7.46 -20.47 1.48
CA PHE A 397 -7.26 -19.27 0.68
C PHE A 397 -8.54 -18.45 0.60
N ARG A 398 -8.41 -17.15 0.77
CA ARG A 398 -9.44 -16.14 0.60
C ARG A 398 -9.14 -15.22 -0.58
N ASP A 399 -7.87 -15.11 -0.94
CA ASP A 399 -7.41 -14.37 -2.12
C ASP A 399 -7.52 -15.23 -3.38
N ASN A 400 -8.49 -14.89 -4.25
CA ASN A 400 -8.70 -15.59 -5.52
C ASN A 400 -7.51 -15.48 -6.48
N LEU A 401 -6.64 -14.48 -6.31
CA LEU A 401 -5.39 -14.40 -7.08
C LEU A 401 -4.44 -15.56 -6.73
N GLY A 402 -4.36 -15.93 -5.45
CA GLY A 402 -3.60 -17.11 -5.02
C GLY A 402 -4.19 -18.41 -5.56
N VAL A 403 -5.53 -18.53 -5.56
CA VAL A 403 -6.23 -19.69 -6.14
C VAL A 403 -5.95 -19.80 -7.65
N TRP A 404 -6.09 -18.69 -8.38
CA TRP A 404 -5.77 -18.65 -9.81
C TRP A 404 -4.30 -18.99 -10.08
N ALA A 405 -3.36 -18.46 -9.30
CA ALA A 405 -1.95 -18.76 -9.43
C ALA A 405 -1.65 -20.25 -9.28
N CYS A 406 -2.30 -20.94 -8.32
CA CYS A 406 -2.18 -22.38 -8.17
C CYS A 406 -2.65 -23.13 -9.41
N GLN A 407 -3.82 -22.79 -9.93
CA GLN A 407 -4.39 -23.41 -11.13
C GLN A 407 -3.51 -23.15 -12.36
N ALA A 408 -3.05 -21.91 -12.55
CA ALA A 408 -2.19 -21.54 -13.68
C ALA A 408 -0.82 -22.26 -13.66
N MET A 409 -0.25 -22.52 -12.48
CA MET A 409 0.98 -23.31 -12.36
C MET A 409 0.77 -24.76 -12.78
N ILE A 410 -0.35 -25.37 -12.41
CA ILE A 410 -0.69 -26.72 -12.83
C ILE A 410 -0.94 -26.77 -14.35
N GLU A 411 -1.76 -25.84 -14.86
CA GLU A 411 -2.19 -25.84 -16.25
C GLU A 411 -1.08 -25.41 -17.22
N PHE A 412 -0.37 -24.32 -16.92
CA PHE A 412 0.57 -23.68 -17.85
C PHE A 412 2.02 -24.14 -17.66
N LEU A 413 2.42 -24.44 -16.41
CA LEU A 413 3.80 -24.81 -16.10
C LEU A 413 3.96 -26.29 -15.72
N HIS A 414 2.84 -27.04 -15.66
CA HIS A 414 2.80 -28.49 -15.36
C HIS A 414 3.43 -28.84 -14.00
N PHE A 415 3.28 -27.97 -13.00
CA PHE A 415 3.72 -28.25 -11.63
C PHE A 415 2.87 -29.36 -11.01
N ALA A 416 3.48 -30.17 -10.13
CA ALA A 416 2.73 -31.06 -9.26
C ALA A 416 1.80 -30.24 -8.33
N PRO A 417 0.60 -30.71 -7.99
CA PRO A 417 -0.37 -29.96 -7.19
C PRO A 417 0.19 -29.44 -5.86
N GLU A 418 1.02 -30.23 -5.16
CA GLU A 418 1.65 -29.84 -3.90
C GLU A 418 2.65 -28.69 -4.09
N GLU A 419 3.46 -28.72 -5.14
CA GLU A 419 4.41 -27.63 -5.44
C GLU A 419 3.67 -26.38 -5.93
N ALA A 420 2.61 -26.54 -6.73
CA ALA A 420 1.76 -25.43 -7.15
C ALA A 420 1.11 -24.73 -5.96
N LEU A 421 0.59 -25.48 -4.99
CA LEU A 421 0.02 -24.95 -3.76
C LEU A 421 1.05 -24.15 -2.94
N LYS A 422 2.24 -24.73 -2.73
CA LYS A 422 3.33 -24.06 -2.02
C LYS A 422 3.74 -22.74 -2.70
N GLN A 423 3.87 -22.76 -4.01
CA GLN A 423 4.20 -21.58 -4.78
C GLN A 423 3.06 -20.55 -4.78
N ALA A 424 1.80 -20.99 -4.79
CA ALA A 424 0.64 -20.11 -4.71
C ALA A 424 0.55 -19.42 -3.35
N ALA A 425 0.82 -20.13 -2.25
CA ALA A 425 0.89 -19.53 -0.91
C ALA A 425 1.95 -18.42 -0.82
N GLN A 426 3.08 -18.58 -1.52
CA GLN A 426 4.12 -17.55 -1.58
C GLN A 426 3.73 -16.33 -2.43
N ARG A 427 2.82 -16.49 -3.39
CA ARG A 427 2.40 -15.43 -4.32
C ARG A 427 1.12 -14.74 -3.92
N GLY A 428 0.17 -15.49 -3.34
CA GLY A 428 -1.09 -14.96 -2.85
C GLY A 428 -0.89 -13.92 -1.74
N ARG A 429 -1.87 -13.05 -1.58
CA ARG A 429 -1.84 -11.94 -0.61
C ARG A 429 -2.27 -12.39 0.79
N ASP A 430 -2.93 -13.53 0.94
CA ASP A 430 -3.38 -14.06 2.24
C ASP A 430 -2.26 -14.13 3.28
N LYS A 431 -1.03 -14.46 2.85
CA LYS A 431 0.13 -14.58 3.74
C LYS A 431 0.42 -13.31 4.54
N CYS A 432 0.18 -12.12 3.96
CA CYS A 432 0.41 -10.84 4.61
C CYS A 432 -0.85 -10.24 5.24
N ARG A 433 -2.03 -10.85 5.01
CA ARG A 433 -3.34 -10.38 5.49
C ARG A 433 -3.85 -11.10 6.74
N THR A 434 -3.03 -11.95 7.37
CA THR A 434 -3.38 -12.69 8.59
C THR A 434 -3.76 -11.75 9.75
N PRO A 435 -4.62 -12.20 10.69
CA PRO A 435 -5.08 -11.42 11.82
C PRO A 435 -3.93 -10.85 12.66
N MET A 436 -4.12 -9.61 13.14
CA MET A 436 -3.18 -8.90 14.03
C MET A 436 -2.98 -9.65 15.34
N GLN A 437 -1.75 -9.67 15.83
CA GLN A 437 -1.34 -10.42 17.01
C GLN A 437 -1.29 -9.48 18.24
N TRP A 438 -2.38 -9.43 19.02
CA TRP A 438 -2.50 -8.54 20.17
C TRP A 438 -1.89 -9.08 21.45
N ALA A 439 -1.95 -10.40 21.68
CA ALA A 439 -1.51 -11.02 22.93
C ALA A 439 -1.13 -12.50 22.72
N ASP A 440 -0.41 -13.06 23.68
CA ASP A 440 -0.24 -14.51 23.84
C ASP A 440 -1.52 -15.11 24.46
N ALA A 441 -2.52 -15.26 23.62
CA ALA A 441 -3.86 -15.73 23.98
C ALA A 441 -4.48 -16.47 22.78
N PRO A 442 -5.56 -17.23 22.95
CA PRO A 442 -6.27 -17.84 21.84
C PRO A 442 -6.57 -16.81 20.74
N ASN A 443 -6.44 -17.25 19.49
CA ASN A 443 -6.53 -16.37 18.31
C ASN A 443 -5.63 -15.12 18.39
N ALA A 444 -4.50 -15.23 19.09
CA ALA A 444 -3.57 -14.11 19.37
C ALA A 444 -4.25 -12.86 20.01
N GLY A 445 -5.38 -13.04 20.69
CA GLY A 445 -6.19 -11.94 21.22
C GLY A 445 -6.87 -11.08 20.14
N PHE A 446 -6.89 -11.52 18.89
CA PHE A 446 -7.62 -10.90 17.80
C PHE A 446 -9.13 -11.13 17.93
N SER A 447 -9.54 -12.35 18.24
CA SER A 447 -10.92 -12.84 18.35
C SER A 447 -11.05 -13.73 19.59
N PRO A 448 -12.26 -13.95 20.16
CA PRO A 448 -12.46 -14.84 21.29
C PRO A 448 -12.01 -16.28 21.03
N ALA A 449 -11.72 -17.01 22.12
CA ALA A 449 -11.37 -18.41 22.07
C ALA A 449 -12.50 -19.25 21.44
N GLY A 450 -12.13 -20.18 20.56
CA GLY A 450 -13.08 -21.10 19.91
C GLY A 450 -13.81 -20.54 18.70
N VAL A 451 -13.58 -19.27 18.35
CA VAL A 451 -14.08 -18.67 17.12
C VAL A 451 -13.09 -18.97 15.98
N GLU A 452 -13.60 -19.38 14.83
CA GLU A 452 -12.81 -19.52 13.61
C GLU A 452 -12.55 -18.15 12.99
N THR A 453 -11.29 -17.80 12.79
CA THR A 453 -10.91 -16.52 12.17
C THR A 453 -10.97 -16.62 10.64
N TRP A 454 -11.27 -15.51 9.96
CA TRP A 454 -11.44 -15.45 8.51
C TRP A 454 -10.20 -15.94 7.73
N LEU A 455 -9.01 -15.73 8.27
CA LEU A 455 -7.74 -16.36 7.91
C LEU A 455 -7.10 -16.93 9.17
N PRO A 456 -6.33 -18.01 9.08
CA PRO A 456 -5.61 -18.55 10.23
C PRO A 456 -4.66 -17.51 10.84
N VAL A 457 -4.59 -17.49 12.17
CA VAL A 457 -3.64 -16.66 12.90
C VAL A 457 -2.24 -17.26 12.79
N ASN A 458 -1.22 -16.44 12.54
CA ASN A 458 0.18 -16.89 12.54
C ASN A 458 0.59 -17.31 13.96
N PRO A 459 1.00 -18.56 14.20
CA PRO A 459 1.24 -19.11 15.55
C PRO A 459 2.45 -18.48 16.26
N ASN A 460 3.27 -17.68 15.59
CA ASN A 460 4.42 -17.01 16.19
C ASN A 460 4.05 -15.94 17.24
N TYR A 461 2.76 -15.63 17.41
CA TYR A 461 2.30 -14.80 18.53
C TYR A 461 2.71 -15.38 19.90
N ALA A 462 2.70 -16.70 20.05
CA ALA A 462 3.13 -17.40 21.27
C ALA A 462 4.66 -17.33 21.48
N GLN A 463 5.41 -16.89 20.48
CA GLN A 463 6.86 -16.70 20.53
C GLN A 463 7.25 -15.22 20.76
N GLY A 464 6.29 -14.38 21.18
CA GLY A 464 6.51 -12.99 21.53
C GLY A 464 6.24 -12.00 20.38
N VAL A 465 5.81 -12.47 19.20
CA VAL A 465 5.37 -11.57 18.12
C VAL A 465 3.93 -11.14 18.41
N ASN A 466 3.76 -10.34 19.46
CA ASN A 466 2.46 -9.80 19.83
C ASN A 466 2.61 -8.46 20.59
N VAL A 467 1.56 -7.65 20.54
CA VAL A 467 1.57 -6.31 21.12
C VAL A 467 1.80 -6.34 22.64
N ALA A 468 1.05 -7.15 23.38
CA ALA A 468 1.08 -7.14 24.84
C ALA A 468 2.47 -7.55 25.37
N GLY A 469 3.06 -8.60 24.83
CA GLY A 469 4.41 -9.06 25.19
C GLY A 469 5.47 -8.02 24.88
N GLN A 470 5.39 -7.38 23.71
CA GLN A 470 6.39 -6.39 23.30
C GLN A 470 6.26 -5.06 24.04
N LEU A 471 5.06 -4.63 24.42
CA LEU A 471 4.89 -3.43 25.25
C LEU A 471 5.62 -3.54 26.58
N ALA A 472 5.67 -4.72 27.17
CA ALA A 472 6.36 -4.99 28.43
C ALA A 472 7.90 -5.04 28.30
N GLN A 473 8.46 -5.10 27.08
CA GLN A 473 9.89 -5.28 26.82
C GLN A 473 10.50 -3.99 26.24
N PRO A 474 11.29 -3.19 26.99
CA PRO A 474 11.84 -1.92 26.51
C PRO A 474 12.67 -2.01 25.20
N ALA A 475 13.34 -3.14 24.97
CA ALA A 475 14.17 -3.37 23.79
C ALA A 475 13.41 -3.95 22.57
N SER A 476 12.10 -4.23 22.73
CA SER A 476 11.26 -4.79 21.65
C SER A 476 11.22 -3.92 20.41
N LEU A 477 10.83 -4.54 19.28
CA LEU A 477 10.61 -3.82 18.02
C LEU A 477 9.51 -2.77 18.16
N LEU A 478 8.39 -3.09 18.82
CA LEU A 478 7.30 -2.15 19.07
C LEU A 478 7.77 -0.90 19.84
N ASN A 479 8.53 -1.09 20.91
CA ASN A 479 9.04 0.04 21.67
C ASN A 479 10.13 0.81 20.91
N PHE A 480 10.85 0.15 20.01
CA PHE A 480 11.75 0.82 19.08
C PHE A 480 10.96 1.71 18.10
N TYR A 481 9.86 1.21 17.49
CA TYR A 481 8.96 2.00 16.63
C TYR A 481 8.47 3.25 17.37
N ARG A 482 7.94 3.10 18.58
CA ARG A 482 7.45 4.21 19.42
C ARG A 482 8.53 5.27 19.68
N ARG A 483 9.76 4.85 19.97
CA ARG A 483 10.87 5.79 20.21
C ARG A 483 11.26 6.54 18.95
N LEU A 484 11.37 5.86 17.81
CA LEU A 484 11.79 6.49 16.55
C LEU A 484 10.70 7.42 15.98
N LEU A 485 9.43 7.02 16.06
CA LEU A 485 8.29 7.87 15.72
C LEU A 485 8.27 9.15 16.56
N ARG A 486 8.54 9.04 17.86
CA ARG A 486 8.67 10.19 18.77
C ARG A 486 9.87 11.08 18.39
N ALA A 487 11.02 10.49 18.05
CA ALA A 487 12.18 11.25 17.62
C ALA A 487 11.88 12.04 16.33
N ARG A 488 11.22 11.42 15.34
CA ARG A 488 10.76 12.13 14.13
C ARG A 488 9.79 13.26 14.46
N ARG A 489 8.75 13.01 15.27
CA ARG A 489 7.75 14.02 15.66
C ARG A 489 8.37 15.24 16.32
N ASN A 490 9.44 15.07 17.08
CA ASN A 490 10.17 16.14 17.77
C ASN A 490 11.28 16.78 16.94
N SER A 491 11.39 16.42 15.66
CA SER A 491 12.48 16.85 14.79
C SER A 491 11.95 17.49 13.50
N PRO A 492 11.80 18.83 13.46
CA PRO A 492 11.28 19.53 12.29
C PRO A 492 12.04 19.20 11.00
N ALA A 493 13.36 19.02 11.09
CA ALA A 493 14.17 18.65 9.92
C ALA A 493 13.84 17.26 9.40
N LEU A 494 13.58 16.27 10.24
CA LEU A 494 13.17 14.92 9.80
C LEU A 494 11.79 14.92 9.14
N ILE A 495 10.92 15.84 9.52
CA ILE A 495 9.58 15.96 8.94
C ILE A 495 9.64 16.68 7.59
N THR A 496 10.14 17.92 7.56
CA THR A 496 10.00 18.83 6.41
C THR A 496 11.31 19.23 5.76
N GLY A 497 12.45 18.79 6.29
CA GLY A 497 13.77 19.18 5.79
C GLY A 497 14.08 18.64 4.40
N ASP A 498 14.92 19.33 3.67
CA ASP A 498 15.49 18.85 2.42
C ASP A 498 16.44 17.68 2.67
N TYR A 499 16.58 16.83 1.69
CA TYR A 499 17.52 15.72 1.69
C TYR A 499 18.82 16.14 1.02
N VAL A 500 19.94 16.02 1.72
CA VAL A 500 21.27 16.32 1.21
C VAL A 500 22.14 15.07 1.39
N PRO A 501 22.52 14.38 0.31
CA PRO A 501 23.32 13.17 0.42
C PRO A 501 24.72 13.47 0.94
N LEU A 502 25.28 12.51 1.68
CA LEU A 502 26.65 12.50 2.14
C LEU A 502 27.29 11.17 1.78
N HIS A 503 28.58 11.15 1.48
CA HIS A 503 29.37 9.94 1.19
C HIS A 503 28.66 9.04 0.15
N GLU A 504 28.35 9.62 -1.01
CA GLU A 504 27.52 8.97 -2.04
C GLU A 504 28.09 7.63 -2.54
N ASP A 505 29.39 7.43 -2.43
CA ASP A 505 30.09 6.20 -2.84
C ASP A 505 30.24 5.16 -1.70
N ALA A 506 29.75 5.45 -0.49
CA ALA A 506 29.89 4.51 0.63
C ALA A 506 29.08 3.22 0.38
N PRO A 507 29.70 2.04 0.34
CA PRO A 507 29.00 0.79 0.04
C PRO A 507 28.19 0.25 1.23
N ASP A 508 28.60 0.57 2.46
CA ASP A 508 28.18 -0.13 3.68
C ASP A 508 27.14 0.64 4.50
N TYR A 509 27.04 1.96 4.32
CA TYR A 509 26.11 2.80 5.06
C TYR A 509 25.48 3.87 4.17
N LEU A 510 24.29 4.31 4.56
CA LEU A 510 23.60 5.47 3.99
C LEU A 510 23.76 6.64 4.95
N ALA A 511 24.34 7.76 4.47
CA ALA A 511 24.46 8.98 5.24
C ALA A 511 23.87 10.17 4.47
N PHE A 512 23.14 11.03 5.16
CA PHE A 512 22.56 12.23 4.59
C PHE A 512 22.19 13.25 5.66
N LEU A 513 22.01 14.49 5.25
CA LEU A 513 21.41 15.51 6.09
C LEU A 513 19.93 15.66 5.75
N ARG A 514 19.14 15.89 6.79
CA ARG A 514 17.81 16.48 6.70
C ARG A 514 17.92 17.90 7.22
N ARG A 515 17.59 18.91 6.39
CA ARG A 515 17.84 20.30 6.72
C ARG A 515 16.65 21.21 6.38
N ASN A 516 16.24 22.01 7.33
CA ASN A 516 15.34 23.14 7.12
C ASN A 516 15.90 24.40 7.82
N ALA A 517 15.13 25.49 7.83
CA ALA A 517 15.58 26.75 8.44
C ALA A 517 15.79 26.66 9.97
N ALA A 518 15.15 25.72 10.64
CA ALA A 518 15.17 25.60 12.11
C ALA A 518 16.17 24.57 12.62
N GLN A 519 16.52 23.56 11.81
CA GLN A 519 17.29 22.40 12.29
C GLN A 519 18.04 21.72 11.14
N THR A 520 19.20 21.17 11.44
CA THR A 520 19.92 20.23 10.56
C THR A 520 20.19 18.94 11.30
N CYS A 521 19.72 17.82 10.79
CA CYS A 521 19.96 16.49 11.32
C CYS A 521 20.89 15.70 10.42
N LEU A 522 21.92 15.09 11.00
CA LEU A 522 22.70 14.03 10.39
C LEU A 522 21.99 12.70 10.64
N VAL A 523 21.73 11.95 9.57
CA VAL A 523 21.20 10.58 9.62
C VAL A 523 22.24 9.65 9.05
N VAL A 524 22.56 8.59 9.78
CA VAL A 524 23.42 7.50 9.31
C VAL A 524 22.76 6.17 9.60
N LEU A 525 22.60 5.36 8.57
CA LEU A 525 22.05 4.01 8.64
C LEU A 525 23.16 3.03 8.21
N ASN A 526 23.67 2.24 9.14
CA ASN A 526 24.67 1.21 8.84
C ASN A 526 23.96 -0.08 8.42
N PHE A 527 24.12 -0.49 7.16
CA PHE A 527 23.50 -1.71 6.62
C PHE A 527 24.40 -2.96 6.77
N PHE A 528 25.52 -2.84 7.44
CA PHE A 528 26.55 -3.87 7.50
C PHE A 528 26.66 -4.54 8.87
N GLU A 529 27.06 -5.81 8.87
CA GLU A 529 27.27 -6.64 10.07
C GLU A 529 28.57 -6.34 10.82
N ARG A 530 29.28 -5.28 10.43
CA ARG A 530 30.53 -4.86 11.07
C ARG A 530 30.50 -3.39 11.47
N ALA A 531 31.33 -3.09 12.46
CA ALA A 531 31.53 -1.71 12.87
C ALA A 531 32.33 -0.92 11.83
N HIS A 532 31.97 0.35 11.69
CA HIS A 532 32.65 1.32 10.83
C HIS A 532 33.04 2.56 11.61
N THR A 533 34.18 3.15 11.28
CA THR A 533 34.54 4.49 11.74
C THR A 533 34.59 5.42 10.53
N VAL A 534 33.80 6.47 10.60
CA VAL A 534 33.58 7.40 9.50
C VAL A 534 33.95 8.82 9.95
N LYS A 535 34.57 9.60 9.06
CA LYS A 535 34.79 11.02 9.25
C LYS A 535 33.78 11.78 8.43
N PHE A 536 33.04 12.69 9.06
CA PHE A 536 32.16 13.62 8.36
C PHE A 536 32.84 15.00 8.27
N ASP A 537 32.97 15.50 7.05
CA ASP A 537 33.46 16.86 6.81
C ASP A 537 32.26 17.82 6.81
N LEU A 538 31.89 18.25 8.01
CA LEU A 538 30.72 19.10 8.26
C LEU A 538 31.16 20.42 8.89
N PRO A 539 30.35 21.49 8.76
CA PRO A 539 30.67 22.81 9.32
C PRO A 539 30.88 22.81 10.84
N THR A 540 30.32 21.85 11.53
CA THR A 540 30.46 21.65 12.98
C THR A 540 30.98 20.25 13.31
N ARG A 541 31.66 20.12 14.45
CA ARG A 541 32.07 18.84 15.03
C ARG A 541 31.14 18.40 16.16
N ALA A 542 30.30 19.30 16.65
CA ALA A 542 29.37 19.03 17.73
C ALA A 542 28.03 18.54 17.18
N ALA A 543 27.48 17.55 17.84
CA ALA A 543 26.15 17.03 17.54
C ALA A 543 25.42 16.65 18.82
N ARG A 544 24.13 16.93 18.83
CA ARG A 544 23.23 16.47 19.89
C ARG A 544 22.51 15.21 19.42
N LEU A 545 22.74 14.10 20.09
CA LEU A 545 22.08 12.83 19.79
C LEU A 545 20.56 13.00 19.94
N LEU A 546 19.80 12.67 18.89
CA LEU A 546 18.34 12.61 18.88
C LEU A 546 17.85 11.17 19.03
N PHE A 547 18.54 10.25 18.37
CA PHE A 547 18.21 8.82 18.40
C PHE A 547 19.44 7.98 18.04
N SER A 548 19.64 6.89 18.77
CA SER A 548 20.48 5.76 18.34
C SER A 548 19.80 4.44 18.70
N SER A 549 19.99 3.43 17.86
CA SER A 549 19.60 2.05 18.14
C SER A 549 20.54 1.35 19.13
N HIS A 550 21.69 1.97 19.44
CA HIS A 550 22.72 1.47 20.34
C HIS A 550 23.02 2.50 21.44
N GLU A 551 23.59 2.03 22.54
CA GLU A 551 24.09 2.94 23.58
C GLU A 551 25.29 3.73 23.05
N ARG A 552 25.32 5.04 23.32
CA ARG A 552 26.37 5.94 22.88
C ARG A 552 26.89 6.83 24.00
N GLY A 553 28.18 7.12 23.91
CA GLY A 553 28.84 8.19 24.67
C GLY A 553 28.79 9.53 23.91
N ALA A 554 29.72 10.41 24.23
CA ALA A 554 29.90 11.66 23.50
C ALA A 554 30.41 11.39 22.08
N ASP A 555 29.81 12.02 21.08
CA ASP A 555 30.13 11.85 19.67
C ASP A 555 31.08 12.95 19.18
N ASP A 556 32.11 12.54 18.43
CA ASP A 556 32.96 13.43 17.64
C ASP A 556 32.74 13.11 16.15
N LEU A 557 32.13 14.01 15.41
CA LEU A 557 31.82 13.84 13.98
C LEU A 557 33.09 13.71 13.11
N SER A 558 34.25 14.10 13.62
CA SER A 558 35.53 13.89 12.92
C SER A 558 36.00 12.44 12.97
N ARG A 559 35.43 11.61 13.87
CA ARG A 559 35.74 10.19 14.03
C ARG A 559 34.56 9.43 14.66
N LEU A 560 33.46 9.33 13.93
CA LEU A 560 32.25 8.70 14.44
C LEU A 560 32.26 7.20 14.13
N SER A 561 32.19 6.37 15.15
CA SER A 561 32.14 4.90 15.02
C SER A 561 30.71 4.42 15.11
N PHE A 562 30.33 3.47 14.25
CA PHE A 562 29.02 2.84 14.20
C PHE A 562 29.15 1.34 14.49
N ALA A 563 28.24 0.82 15.31
CA ALA A 563 28.07 -0.61 15.51
C ALA A 563 27.41 -1.28 14.28
N PRO A 564 27.43 -2.62 14.19
CA PRO A 564 26.65 -3.33 13.17
C PRO A 564 25.18 -2.92 13.19
N PHE A 565 24.60 -2.67 12.01
CA PHE A 565 23.20 -2.28 11.83
C PHE A 565 22.74 -1.05 12.64
N GLU A 566 23.66 -0.20 13.07
CA GLU A 566 23.32 0.96 13.87
C GLU A 566 22.57 2.02 13.05
N ILE A 567 21.52 2.56 13.68
CA ILE A 567 20.76 3.72 13.25
C ILE A 567 21.20 4.88 14.13
N TYR A 568 21.69 5.95 13.51
CA TYR A 568 22.15 7.15 14.19
C TYR A 568 21.49 8.38 13.63
N ILE A 569 20.92 9.21 14.49
CA ILE A 569 20.30 10.49 14.13
C ILE A 569 20.74 11.52 15.16
N ALA A 570 21.38 12.59 14.71
CA ALA A 570 21.83 13.67 15.58
C ALA A 570 21.57 15.03 14.95
N GLU A 571 21.27 16.01 15.77
CA GLU A 571 21.19 17.42 15.37
C GLU A 571 22.60 18.03 15.40
N LEU A 572 22.97 18.72 14.34
CA LEU A 572 24.20 19.50 14.25
C LEU A 572 24.01 20.81 15.01
N THR A 573 24.95 21.11 15.94
CA THR A 573 24.87 22.27 16.84
C THR A 573 26.03 23.24 16.63
#